data_173ed0c2f027286f393e090a72ca72fb
#
_entry.id   173ed0c2f027286f393e090a72ca72fb
#
_cell.length_a   1.000
_cell.length_b   1.000
_cell.length_c   1.000
_cell.angle_alpha   90.00
_cell.angle_beta   90.00
_cell.angle_gamma   90.00
#
_symmetry.space_group_name_H-M   'P 1'
#
loop_
_entity.id
_entity.type
_entity.pdbx_description
1 polymer ?
#
loop_
_entity_poly.entity_id
_entity_poly.type
_entity_poly.pdbx_seq_one_letter_code
_entity_poly.pdbx_strand_id
1 'polypeptide(L)'
;MVAVDTNVVVRLLVGDEPRQSARSRAIFTTGSVRIAKTVMLETAWVLAHAYDKDRATVAKALRAVAGLPRVEIEDARTVALALDWVDRGLDFADALHVASRGAARGFLTFDRTLVRRANRIDGADVRPA
;
A
#
# COMPACT_ATOMS: atom_id res chain seq x y z
N MET A 1 -12.91 -16.90 -5.19
CA MET A 1 -12.14 -15.68 -4.89
C MET A 1 -12.90 -14.47 -5.42
N VAL A 2 -12.99 -13.43 -4.63
CA VAL A 2 -13.59 -12.15 -5.06
C VAL A 2 -12.54 -11.06 -5.00
N ALA A 3 -12.66 -10.07 -5.86
CA ALA A 3 -11.86 -8.84 -5.76
C ALA A 3 -12.69 -7.77 -5.04
N VAL A 4 -12.02 -6.86 -4.36
CA VAL A 4 -12.67 -5.79 -3.59
C VAL A 4 -12.09 -4.44 -3.97
N ASP A 5 -12.88 -3.39 -3.78
CA ASP A 5 -12.41 -2.03 -3.98
C ASP A 5 -11.87 -1.42 -2.69
N THR A 6 -11.39 -0.20 -2.81
CA THR A 6 -10.76 0.54 -1.71
C THR A 6 -11.68 0.70 -0.51
N ASN A 7 -12.97 1.01 -0.71
CA ASN A 7 -13.87 1.24 0.42
C ASN A 7 -14.10 -0.02 1.24
N VAL A 8 -14.12 -1.19 0.62
CA VAL A 8 -14.24 -2.45 1.35
C VAL A 8 -13.03 -2.64 2.27
N VAL A 9 -11.82 -2.36 1.79
CA VAL A 9 -10.59 -2.45 2.59
C VAL A 9 -10.59 -1.41 3.70
N VAL A 10 -10.92 -0.16 3.38
CA VAL A 10 -10.95 0.94 4.36
C VAL A 10 -11.96 0.63 5.48
N ARG A 11 -13.16 0.15 5.16
CA ARG A 11 -14.16 -0.21 6.16
C ARG A 11 -13.70 -1.34 7.07
N LEU A 12 -12.93 -2.27 6.54
CA LEU A 12 -12.32 -3.32 7.35
C LEU A 12 -11.30 -2.74 8.34
N LEU A 13 -10.46 -1.82 7.87
CA LEU A 13 -9.34 -1.30 8.66
C LEU A 13 -9.77 -0.25 9.68
N VAL A 14 -10.69 0.63 9.33
CA VAL A 14 -11.07 1.77 10.19
C VAL A 14 -12.26 1.44 11.09
N GLY A 15 -13.27 0.80 10.57
CA GLY A 15 -14.41 0.36 11.38
C GLY A 15 -15.36 1.48 11.80
N ASP A 16 -15.34 2.62 11.13
CA ASP A 16 -16.11 3.82 11.49
C ASP A 16 -17.57 3.81 11.00
N GLU A 17 -17.92 2.87 10.13
CA GLU A 17 -19.30 2.69 9.64
C GLU A 17 -19.73 1.26 9.96
N PRO A 18 -20.62 1.05 10.99
CA PRO A 18 -20.87 -0.29 11.53
C PRO A 18 -21.38 -1.31 10.53
N ARG A 19 -22.29 -0.93 9.64
CA ARG A 19 -22.88 -1.88 8.67
C ARG A 19 -21.86 -2.28 7.62
N GLN A 20 -21.18 -1.32 7.03
CA GLN A 20 -20.17 -1.60 6.01
C GLN A 20 -18.97 -2.33 6.61
N SER A 21 -18.58 -1.97 7.82
CA SER A 21 -17.48 -2.66 8.51
C SER A 21 -17.83 -4.12 8.80
N ALA A 22 -19.06 -4.39 9.25
CA ALA A 22 -19.52 -5.76 9.46
C ALA A 22 -19.56 -6.55 8.16
N ARG A 23 -20.03 -5.93 7.08
CA ARG A 23 -20.05 -6.55 5.76
C ARG A 23 -18.65 -6.84 5.24
N SER A 24 -17.73 -5.91 5.42
CA SER A 24 -16.33 -6.11 5.05
C SER A 24 -15.72 -7.28 5.82
N ARG A 25 -15.89 -7.34 7.13
CA ARG A 25 -15.41 -8.47 7.92
C ARG A 25 -15.97 -9.80 7.41
N ALA A 26 -17.26 -9.84 7.08
CA ALA A 26 -17.86 -11.05 6.55
C ALA A 26 -17.21 -11.47 5.22
N ILE A 27 -16.94 -10.53 4.32
CA ILE A 27 -16.26 -10.81 3.04
C ILE A 27 -14.88 -11.45 3.29
N PHE A 28 -14.09 -10.87 4.19
CA PHE A 28 -12.73 -11.34 4.46
C PHE A 28 -12.66 -12.63 5.27
N THR A 29 -13.74 -13.01 5.95
CA THR A 29 -13.76 -14.24 6.77
C THR A 29 -14.44 -15.42 6.10
N THR A 30 -15.22 -15.21 5.06
CA THR A 30 -16.01 -16.28 4.42
C THR A 30 -15.42 -16.84 3.13
N GLY A 31 -14.41 -16.18 2.56
CA GLY A 31 -13.82 -16.65 1.31
C GLY A 31 -12.47 -16.01 1.03
N SER A 32 -11.92 -16.32 -0.14
CA SER A 32 -10.66 -15.73 -0.60
C SER A 32 -10.91 -14.36 -1.23
N VAL A 33 -10.01 -13.42 -0.95
CA VAL A 33 -10.10 -12.03 -1.42
C VAL A 33 -8.82 -11.67 -2.16
N ARG A 34 -8.98 -11.09 -3.36
CA ARG A 34 -7.87 -10.50 -4.10
C ARG A 34 -7.92 -8.98 -3.99
N ILE A 35 -6.79 -8.37 -3.70
CA ILE A 35 -6.64 -6.92 -3.62
C ILE A 35 -5.65 -6.47 -4.70
N ALA A 36 -6.13 -5.62 -5.61
CA ALA A 36 -5.29 -5.06 -6.65
C ALA A 36 -4.24 -4.10 -6.06
N LYS A 37 -3.12 -3.99 -6.74
CA LYS A 37 -2.05 -3.06 -6.35
C LYS A 37 -2.55 -1.61 -6.32
N THR A 38 -3.42 -1.25 -7.24
CA THR A 38 -4.08 0.07 -7.28
C THR A 38 -4.99 0.31 -6.07
N VAL A 39 -5.65 -0.73 -5.57
CA VAL A 39 -6.48 -0.64 -4.36
C VAL A 39 -5.60 -0.45 -3.12
N MET A 40 -4.46 -1.13 -3.04
CA MET A 40 -3.50 -0.90 -1.96
C MET A 40 -3.01 0.55 -1.96
N LEU A 41 -2.71 1.09 -3.14
CA LEU A 41 -2.26 2.47 -3.30
C LEU A 41 -3.32 3.47 -2.83
N GLU A 42 -4.55 3.32 -3.29
CA GLU A 42 -5.65 4.20 -2.91
C GLU A 42 -6.01 4.08 -1.44
N THR A 43 -5.96 2.87 -0.88
CA THR A 43 -6.18 2.64 0.57
C THR A 43 -5.17 3.44 1.40
N ALA A 44 -3.89 3.40 1.03
CA ALA A 44 -2.86 4.19 1.70
C ALA A 44 -3.18 5.68 1.65
N TRP A 45 -3.59 6.18 0.49
CA TRP A 45 -3.94 7.58 0.30
C TRP A 45 -5.14 7.99 1.16
N VAL A 46 -6.18 7.17 1.18
CA VAL A 46 -7.40 7.44 1.99
C VAL A 46 -7.05 7.46 3.48
N LEU A 47 -6.28 6.49 3.97
CA LEU A 47 -5.87 6.46 5.38
C LEU A 47 -5.06 7.70 5.76
N ALA A 48 -4.15 8.14 4.90
CA ALA A 48 -3.32 9.31 5.18
C ALA A 48 -4.09 10.63 5.12
N HIS A 49 -4.96 10.80 4.11
CA HIS A 49 -5.57 12.10 3.82
C HIS A 49 -7.00 12.25 4.35
N ALA A 50 -7.80 11.18 4.35
CA ALA A 50 -9.16 11.25 4.88
C ALA A 50 -9.23 10.93 6.37
N TYR A 51 -8.31 10.11 6.87
CA TYR A 51 -8.27 9.69 8.28
C TYR A 51 -7.05 10.23 9.05
N ASP A 52 -6.24 11.03 8.40
CA ASP A 52 -5.09 11.73 8.99
C ASP A 52 -4.11 10.76 9.70
N LYS A 53 -3.90 9.59 9.13
CA LYS A 53 -2.96 8.61 9.68
C LYS A 53 -1.55 8.90 9.22
N ASP A 54 -0.59 8.72 10.11
CA ASP A 54 0.82 8.87 9.77
C ASP A 54 1.35 7.68 8.95
N ARG A 55 2.54 7.85 8.41
CA ARG A 55 3.18 6.88 7.53
C ARG A 55 3.32 5.50 8.17
N ALA A 56 3.76 5.46 9.41
CA ALA A 56 3.95 4.20 10.14
C ALA A 56 2.62 3.47 10.38
N THR A 57 1.57 4.19 10.72
CA THR A 57 0.23 3.64 10.92
C THR A 57 -0.34 3.10 9.61
N VAL A 58 -0.18 3.83 8.52
CA VAL A 58 -0.60 3.37 7.18
C VAL A 58 0.10 2.07 6.81
N ALA A 59 1.43 2.01 6.95
CA ALA A 59 2.19 0.80 6.64
C ALA A 59 1.75 -0.38 7.49
N LYS A 60 1.51 -0.17 8.79
CA LYS A 60 1.03 -1.21 9.70
C LYS A 60 -0.33 -1.75 9.25
N ALA A 61 -1.25 -0.87 8.87
CA ALA A 61 -2.58 -1.26 8.40
C ALA A 61 -2.50 -2.09 7.10
N LEU A 62 -1.70 -1.65 6.14
CA LEU A 62 -1.51 -2.36 4.88
C LEU A 62 -0.88 -3.73 5.09
N ARG A 63 0.12 -3.84 5.97
CA ARG A 63 0.71 -5.12 6.34
C ARG A 63 -0.30 -6.05 7.00
N ALA A 64 -1.16 -5.51 7.85
CA ALA A 64 -2.18 -6.30 8.53
C ALA A 64 -3.16 -6.92 7.53
N VAL A 65 -3.67 -6.15 6.57
CA VAL A 65 -4.60 -6.68 5.58
C VAL A 65 -3.91 -7.65 4.61
N ALA A 66 -2.68 -7.36 4.21
CA ALA A 66 -1.91 -8.25 3.33
C ALA A 66 -1.59 -9.59 4.00
N GLY A 67 -1.47 -9.62 5.31
CA GLY A 67 -1.18 -10.82 6.08
C GLY A 67 -2.39 -11.64 6.49
N LEU A 68 -3.61 -11.20 6.16
CA LEU A 68 -4.81 -11.97 6.50
C LEU A 68 -4.86 -13.30 5.75
N PRO A 69 -5.40 -14.37 6.38
CA PRO A 69 -5.63 -15.63 5.67
C PRO A 69 -6.52 -15.41 4.46
N ARG A 70 -6.25 -16.11 3.37
CA ARG A 70 -7.03 -16.07 2.13
C ARG A 70 -7.02 -14.71 1.41
N VAL A 71 -6.12 -13.82 1.76
CA VAL A 71 -5.90 -12.58 1.00
C VAL A 71 -4.74 -12.78 0.04
N GLU A 72 -5.01 -12.46 -1.22
CA GLU A 72 -4.01 -12.44 -2.28
C GLU A 72 -3.80 -11.00 -2.72
N ILE A 73 -2.58 -10.52 -2.62
CA ILE A 73 -2.21 -9.19 -3.09
C ILE A 73 -1.63 -9.30 -4.50
N GLU A 74 -2.14 -8.50 -5.43
CA GLU A 74 -1.53 -8.39 -6.75
C GLU A 74 -0.08 -7.94 -6.61
N ASP A 75 0.85 -8.68 -7.22
CA ASP A 75 2.28 -8.38 -7.15
C ASP A 75 2.77 -8.20 -5.70
N ALA A 76 2.50 -9.21 -4.89
CA ALA A 76 2.74 -9.17 -3.45
C ALA A 76 4.20 -8.83 -3.09
N ARG A 77 5.17 -9.29 -3.89
CA ARG A 77 6.59 -9.04 -3.63
C ARG A 77 6.93 -7.55 -3.78
N THR A 78 6.39 -6.89 -4.81
CA THR A 78 6.57 -5.46 -5.04
C THR A 78 5.91 -4.64 -3.92
N VAL A 79 4.71 -5.03 -3.50
CA VAL A 79 4.02 -4.37 -2.38
C VAL A 79 4.80 -4.51 -1.08
N ALA A 80 5.32 -5.70 -0.79
CA ALA A 80 6.15 -5.93 0.39
C ALA A 80 7.43 -5.09 0.38
N LEU A 81 8.09 -5.00 -0.77
CA LEU A 81 9.28 -4.15 -0.93
C LEU A 81 8.94 -2.68 -0.70
N ALA A 82 7.82 -2.21 -1.25
CA ALA A 82 7.38 -0.84 -1.04
C ALA A 82 7.12 -0.55 0.44
N LEU A 83 6.50 -1.48 1.17
CA LEU A 83 6.27 -1.33 2.61
C LEU A 83 7.59 -1.28 3.40
N ASP A 84 8.59 -2.07 3.02
CA ASP A 84 9.92 -1.99 3.63
C ASP A 84 10.54 -0.61 3.40
N TRP A 85 10.37 -0.03 2.23
CA TRP A 85 10.88 1.30 1.92
C TRP A 85 10.12 2.42 2.63
N VAL A 86 8.87 2.20 2.99
CA VAL A 86 8.13 3.13 3.88
C VAL A 86 8.83 3.21 5.23
N ASP A 87 9.26 2.09 5.78
CA ASP A 87 10.03 2.07 7.04
C ASP A 87 11.35 2.84 6.93
N ARG A 88 11.84 3.02 5.71
CA ARG A 88 13.09 3.73 5.42
C ARG A 88 12.89 5.18 4.99
N GLY A 89 11.66 5.68 5.05
CA GLY A 89 11.36 7.09 4.90
C GLY A 89 10.57 7.51 3.68
N LEU A 90 10.17 6.58 2.80
CA LEU A 90 9.32 6.91 1.65
C LEU A 90 7.84 6.86 2.02
N ASP A 91 7.04 7.70 1.38
CA ASP A 91 5.60 7.52 1.36
C ASP A 91 5.25 6.27 0.56
N PHE A 92 4.16 5.58 0.92
CA PHE A 92 3.82 4.32 0.27
C PHE A 92 3.58 4.50 -1.24
N ALA A 93 2.93 5.59 -1.66
CA ALA A 93 2.71 5.86 -3.07
C ALA A 93 4.03 5.94 -3.84
N ASP A 94 4.97 6.73 -3.34
CA ASP A 94 6.29 6.87 -3.95
C ASP A 94 7.04 5.52 -3.94
N ALA A 95 7.02 4.83 -2.82
CA ALA A 95 7.67 3.53 -2.68
C ALA A 95 7.10 2.51 -3.68
N LEU A 96 5.78 2.48 -3.84
CA LEU A 96 5.14 1.55 -4.76
C LEU A 96 5.44 1.88 -6.23
N HIS A 97 5.46 3.17 -6.59
CA HIS A 97 5.85 3.58 -7.93
C HIS A 97 7.29 3.14 -8.25
N VAL A 98 8.21 3.41 -7.35
CA VAL A 98 9.63 3.05 -7.52
C VAL A 98 9.79 1.52 -7.57
N ALA A 99 9.18 0.80 -6.65
CA ALA A 99 9.25 -0.66 -6.59
C ALA A 99 8.61 -1.32 -7.81
N SER A 100 7.64 -0.66 -8.43
CA SER A 100 6.91 -1.19 -9.60
C SER A 100 7.63 -0.94 -10.94
N ARG A 101 8.83 -0.37 -10.92
CA ARG A 101 9.54 -0.07 -12.18
C ARG A 101 9.95 -1.31 -12.98
N GLY A 102 9.88 -2.50 -12.39
CA GLY A 102 10.23 -3.75 -13.07
C GLY A 102 11.68 -3.77 -13.53
N ALA A 103 11.90 -4.09 -14.80
CA ALA A 103 13.23 -4.17 -15.41
C ALA A 103 13.77 -2.79 -15.88
N ALA A 104 13.05 -1.71 -15.63
CA ALA A 104 13.51 -0.38 -16.02
C ALA A 104 14.78 0.00 -15.25
N ARG A 105 15.67 0.73 -15.92
CA ARG A 105 16.93 1.19 -15.34
C ARG A 105 16.70 2.46 -14.56
N GLY A 106 16.44 2.30 -13.26
CA GLY A 106 16.20 3.41 -12.36
C GLY A 106 14.82 4.03 -12.51
N PHE A 107 14.57 5.00 -11.68
CA PHE A 107 13.31 5.74 -11.61
C PHE A 107 13.61 7.23 -11.69
N LEU A 108 13.05 7.93 -12.66
CA LEU A 108 13.32 9.35 -12.86
C LEU A 108 12.17 10.19 -12.31
N THR A 109 12.50 11.25 -11.61
CA THR A 109 11.52 12.15 -11.01
C THR A 109 12.04 13.58 -10.94
N PHE A 110 11.12 14.55 -10.96
CA PHE A 110 11.43 15.93 -10.62
C PHE A 110 11.33 16.21 -9.11
N ASP A 111 10.81 15.26 -8.33
CA ASP A 111 10.67 15.40 -6.87
C ASP A 111 12.02 15.24 -6.18
N ARG A 112 12.62 16.36 -5.80
CA ARG A 112 13.93 16.37 -5.13
C ARG A 112 13.91 15.71 -3.77
N THR A 113 12.78 15.78 -3.05
CA THR A 113 12.63 15.12 -1.76
C THR A 113 12.65 13.61 -1.92
N LEU A 114 11.98 13.09 -2.95
CA LEU A 114 11.99 11.66 -3.24
C LEU A 114 13.42 11.20 -3.58
N VAL A 115 14.14 11.93 -4.44
CA VAL A 115 15.54 11.61 -4.78
C VAL A 115 16.39 11.54 -3.51
N ARG A 116 16.28 12.54 -2.64
CA ARG A 116 17.08 12.60 -1.41
C ARG A 116 16.78 11.46 -0.46
N ARG A 117 15.50 11.18 -0.23
CA ARG A 117 15.07 10.10 0.66
C ARG A 117 15.45 8.73 0.14
N ALA A 118 15.24 8.50 -1.15
CA ALA A 118 15.54 7.22 -1.80
C ALA A 118 17.06 6.97 -1.91
N ASN A 119 17.87 8.01 -1.89
CA ASN A 119 19.34 7.88 -1.98
C ASN A 119 19.93 7.07 -0.82
N ARG A 120 19.21 6.95 0.29
CA ARG A 120 19.62 6.17 1.47
C ARG A 120 19.17 4.72 1.40
N ILE A 121 18.48 4.34 0.31
CA ILE A 121 17.84 3.02 0.17
C ILE A 121 18.54 2.27 -0.95
N ASP A 122 19.23 1.18 -0.60
CA ASP A 122 19.86 0.33 -1.59
C ASP A 122 18.81 -0.29 -2.51
N GLY A 123 19.07 -0.23 -3.80
CA GLY A 123 18.19 -0.82 -4.82
C GLY A 123 17.06 0.08 -5.28
N ALA A 124 16.80 1.21 -4.62
CA ALA A 124 15.74 2.11 -5.06
C ALA A 124 16.10 2.79 -6.39
N ASP A 125 17.31 3.27 -6.54
CA ASP A 125 17.86 3.88 -7.77
C ASP A 125 16.92 4.96 -8.34
N VAL A 126 16.66 5.98 -7.53
CA VAL A 126 15.87 7.15 -7.92
C VAL A 126 16.80 8.28 -8.30
N ARG A 127 16.57 8.86 -9.46
CA ARG A 127 17.45 9.88 -10.03
C ARG A 127 16.65 11.09 -10.51
N PRO A 128 17.26 12.29 -10.52
CA PRO A 128 16.62 13.46 -11.11
C PRO A 128 16.32 13.23 -12.59
N ALA A 129 15.14 13.64 -13.00
CA ALA A 129 14.75 13.60 -14.41
C ALA A 129 15.48 14.65 -15.21
#